data_e417abe06f29ef7a8d0e69266009e9e8
#
_entry.id   e417abe06f29ef7a8d0e69266009e9e8
#
_cell.length_a   1.000
_cell.length_b   1.000
_cell.length_c   1.000
_cell.angle_alpha   90.00
_cell.angle_beta   90.00
_cell.angle_gamma   90.00
#
_symmetry.space_group_name_H-M   'P 1'
#
loop_
_entity.id
_entity.type
_entity.pdbx_description
1 polymer ?
#
loop_
_entity_poly.entity_id
_entity_poly.type
_entity_poly.pdbx_seq_one_letter_code
_entity_poly.pdbx_strand_id
1 'polypeptide(L)'
;MIKILVSGACGRMGQAVVKAVMEDQELQLVAAVDIKTGIDAGEMVGMGTSGIVVTDNLDQAIEDTKPEVMVDFTRPDVVYGNAVKALKKGVSPVIGTTGLSEESKAELAQLAKDNNAPCFIAPNFAIGAVLMMLMAKQAAKYMPEVEIIELHHDKKLDAPSGTALQTAAMISEVRAAHQQGNPEESEKVQGARGANVDGMHIHSVRLPGYVAHQEVIFGGLGQTLTIRHDSLNRESFMPGVCLACKKVRSLSGLVIGLDKVMD
;
A
#
# COMPACT_ATOMS: atom_id res chain seq x y z
N MET A 1 16.99 17.00 -6.38
CA MET A 1 16.52 15.62 -6.11
C MET A 1 16.15 15.53 -4.64
N ILE A 2 15.04 14.87 -4.33
CA ILE A 2 14.57 14.65 -2.95
C ILE A 2 15.41 13.54 -2.31
N LYS A 3 16.00 13.82 -1.14
CA LYS A 3 16.85 12.87 -0.42
C LYS A 3 16.00 11.80 0.30
N ILE A 4 16.20 10.55 -0.06
CA ILE A 4 15.43 9.40 0.43
C ILE A 4 16.31 8.51 1.31
N LEU A 5 15.81 8.18 2.50
CA LEU A 5 16.28 7.08 3.34
C LEU A 5 15.30 5.91 3.19
N VAL A 6 15.79 4.68 2.99
CA VAL A 6 14.95 3.48 2.95
C VAL A 6 15.19 2.65 4.20
N SER A 7 14.14 2.43 4.99
CA SER A 7 14.09 1.57 6.18
C SER A 7 13.46 0.22 5.84
N GLY A 8 14.11 -0.88 6.24
CA GLY A 8 13.79 -2.23 5.79
C GLY A 8 14.40 -2.55 4.42
N ALA A 9 15.54 -1.93 4.09
CA ALA A 9 16.16 -1.94 2.77
C ALA A 9 16.48 -3.34 2.23
N CYS A 10 16.86 -4.28 3.08
CA CYS A 10 17.20 -5.66 2.67
C CYS A 10 15.96 -6.57 2.51
N GLY A 11 14.78 -6.11 2.90
CA GLY A 11 13.52 -6.81 2.68
C GLY A 11 13.12 -6.85 1.19
N ARG A 12 12.20 -7.77 0.84
CA ARG A 12 11.74 -7.91 -0.56
C ARG A 12 11.13 -6.63 -1.14
N MET A 13 10.38 -5.87 -0.32
CA MET A 13 9.85 -4.56 -0.72
C MET A 13 10.93 -3.48 -0.67
N GLY A 14 11.75 -3.47 0.39
CA GLY A 14 12.83 -2.49 0.54
C GLY A 14 13.81 -2.50 -0.63
N GLN A 15 14.22 -3.68 -1.12
CA GLN A 15 15.08 -3.79 -2.31
C GLN A 15 14.42 -3.20 -3.56
N ALA A 16 13.11 -3.45 -3.76
CA ALA A 16 12.38 -2.84 -4.87
C ALA A 16 12.32 -1.31 -4.74
N VAL A 17 12.13 -0.79 -3.52
CA VAL A 17 12.15 0.66 -3.25
C VAL A 17 13.54 1.25 -3.51
N VAL A 18 14.61 0.61 -3.00
CA VAL A 18 15.99 1.05 -3.26
C VAL A 18 16.24 1.18 -4.76
N LYS A 19 15.90 0.13 -5.53
CA LYS A 19 16.04 0.13 -6.98
C LYS A 19 15.25 1.27 -7.63
N ALA A 20 13.97 1.39 -7.32
CA ALA A 20 13.09 2.41 -7.90
C ALA A 20 13.55 3.84 -7.58
N VAL A 21 14.03 4.09 -6.35
CA VAL A 21 14.58 5.40 -5.96
C VAL A 21 15.87 5.71 -6.73
N MET A 22 16.73 4.71 -6.97
CA MET A 22 17.96 4.91 -7.73
C MET A 22 17.72 5.10 -9.24
N GLU A 23 16.62 4.57 -9.79
CA GLU A 23 16.21 4.75 -11.18
C GLU A 23 15.45 6.07 -11.42
N ASP A 24 14.89 6.70 -10.41
CA ASP A 24 14.07 7.92 -10.52
C ASP A 24 14.95 9.18 -10.60
N GLN A 25 14.70 10.03 -11.59
CA GLN A 25 15.51 11.24 -11.83
C GLN A 25 15.30 12.36 -10.81
N GLU A 26 14.21 12.34 -10.05
CA GLU A 26 13.88 13.37 -9.06
C GLU A 26 14.21 12.94 -7.62
N LEU A 27 14.49 11.63 -7.40
CA LEU A 27 14.81 11.06 -6.11
C LEU A 27 16.31 10.75 -6.00
N GLN A 28 16.83 10.78 -4.78
CA GLN A 28 18.21 10.42 -4.47
C GLN A 28 18.25 9.52 -3.25
N LEU A 29 18.69 8.28 -3.40
CA LEU A 29 19.00 7.44 -2.25
C LEU A 29 20.20 8.05 -1.50
N VAL A 30 20.04 8.32 -0.20
CA VAL A 30 21.14 8.86 0.65
C VAL A 30 21.47 7.94 1.81
N ALA A 31 20.56 7.05 2.21
CA ALA A 31 20.80 6.07 3.26
C ALA A 31 19.90 4.83 3.08
N ALA A 32 20.38 3.70 3.54
CA ALA A 32 19.66 2.44 3.61
C ALA A 32 19.83 1.83 5.01
N VAL A 33 18.71 1.46 5.65
CA VAL A 33 18.69 0.95 7.02
C VAL A 33 18.03 -0.41 7.07
N ASP A 34 18.66 -1.38 7.69
CA ASP A 34 18.15 -2.73 7.93
C ASP A 34 18.93 -3.40 9.05
N ILE A 35 18.40 -4.48 9.62
CA ILE A 35 19.13 -5.33 10.58
C ILE A 35 20.31 -6.09 9.94
N LYS A 36 20.28 -6.27 8.61
CA LYS A 36 21.39 -6.81 7.83
C LYS A 36 22.27 -5.66 7.36
N THR A 37 23.48 -5.56 7.89
CA THR A 37 24.39 -4.44 7.66
C THR A 37 25.56 -4.80 6.76
N GLY A 38 26.33 -3.79 6.32
CA GLY A 38 27.59 -3.95 5.61
C GLY A 38 27.46 -4.28 4.12
N ILE A 39 26.25 -4.21 3.56
CA ILE A 39 25.97 -4.49 2.14
C ILE A 39 25.83 -3.14 1.42
N ASP A 40 26.46 -2.95 0.26
CA ASP A 40 26.19 -1.80 -0.59
C ASP A 40 24.80 -1.88 -1.19
N ALA A 41 24.02 -0.80 -1.05
CA ALA A 41 22.60 -0.76 -1.46
C ALA A 41 22.43 -0.93 -2.98
N GLY A 42 23.34 -0.39 -3.79
CA GLY A 42 23.28 -0.53 -5.25
C GLY A 42 23.67 -1.95 -5.70
N GLU A 43 24.71 -2.54 -5.11
CA GLU A 43 25.10 -3.92 -5.40
C GLU A 43 24.00 -4.91 -5.02
N MET A 44 23.34 -4.68 -3.87
CA MET A 44 22.22 -5.51 -3.39
C MET A 44 21.07 -5.61 -4.41
N VAL A 45 20.84 -4.56 -5.19
CA VAL A 45 19.75 -4.51 -6.19
C VAL A 45 20.25 -4.64 -7.63
N GLY A 46 21.53 -4.93 -7.85
CA GLY A 46 22.11 -5.17 -9.17
C GLY A 46 22.39 -3.92 -10.00
N MET A 47 22.51 -2.76 -9.37
CA MET A 47 22.76 -1.46 -10.02
C MET A 47 24.23 -1.00 -9.92
N GLY A 48 25.14 -1.88 -9.48
CA GLY A 48 26.55 -1.54 -9.24
C GLY A 48 26.75 -0.87 -7.89
N THR A 49 27.99 -0.51 -7.59
CA THR A 49 28.37 0.10 -6.32
C THR A 49 27.82 1.52 -6.19
N SER A 50 26.97 1.73 -5.18
CA SER A 50 26.38 3.05 -4.89
C SER A 50 27.19 3.89 -3.90
N GLY A 51 28.05 3.26 -3.11
CA GLY A 51 28.74 3.87 -1.97
C GLY A 51 27.86 4.03 -0.73
N ILE A 52 26.61 3.57 -0.75
CA ILE A 52 25.66 3.62 0.36
C ILE A 52 25.64 2.26 1.04
N VAL A 53 26.31 2.14 2.18
CA VAL A 53 26.36 0.90 2.94
C VAL A 53 25.18 0.83 3.90
N VAL A 54 24.46 -0.30 3.89
CA VAL A 54 23.33 -0.56 4.79
C VAL A 54 23.80 -0.58 6.23
N THR A 55 23.13 0.19 7.10
CA THR A 55 23.38 0.30 8.55
C THR A 55 22.14 -0.10 9.35
N ASP A 56 22.31 -0.47 10.63
CA ASP A 56 21.21 -0.71 11.57
C ASP A 56 20.87 0.50 12.45
N ASN A 57 21.66 1.58 12.35
CA ASN A 57 21.48 2.78 13.16
C ASN A 57 20.69 3.85 12.39
N LEU A 58 19.37 3.85 12.55
CA LEU A 58 18.49 4.81 11.90
C LEU A 58 18.75 6.25 12.34
N ASP A 59 19.00 6.47 13.63
CA ASP A 59 19.24 7.83 14.17
C ASP A 59 20.48 8.44 13.57
N GLN A 60 21.60 7.69 13.52
CA GLN A 60 22.85 8.13 12.92
C GLN A 60 22.72 8.35 11.41
N ALA A 61 22.02 7.44 10.71
CA ALA A 61 21.77 7.58 9.28
C ALA A 61 21.00 8.86 8.95
N ILE A 62 20.01 9.23 9.76
CA ILE A 62 19.27 10.50 9.59
C ILE A 62 20.18 11.71 9.84
N GLU A 63 21.00 11.67 10.90
CA GLU A 63 21.89 12.78 11.26
C GLU A 63 22.97 13.04 10.21
N ASP A 64 23.57 11.98 9.69
CA ASP A 64 24.67 12.08 8.73
C ASP A 64 24.20 12.49 7.32
N THR A 65 23.05 11.97 6.87
CA THR A 65 22.60 12.14 5.48
C THR A 65 21.52 13.21 5.30
N LYS A 66 20.84 13.58 6.39
CA LYS A 66 19.76 14.59 6.42
C LYS A 66 18.73 14.32 5.30
N PRO A 67 18.08 13.15 5.31
CA PRO A 67 17.07 12.81 4.31
C PRO A 67 15.86 13.73 4.48
N GLU A 68 15.14 13.96 3.39
CA GLU A 68 13.87 14.70 3.41
C GLU A 68 12.69 13.77 3.64
N VAL A 69 12.80 12.52 3.14
CA VAL A 69 11.78 11.49 3.23
C VAL A 69 12.40 10.18 3.68
N MET A 70 11.70 9.48 4.58
CA MET A 70 12.00 8.11 4.95
C MET A 70 10.91 7.19 4.41
N VAL A 71 11.27 6.22 3.57
CA VAL A 71 10.35 5.15 3.14
C VAL A 71 10.50 3.96 4.08
N ASP A 72 9.40 3.51 4.70
CA ASP A 72 9.43 2.38 5.63
C ASP A 72 8.63 1.18 5.12
N PHE A 73 9.34 0.08 4.88
CA PHE A 73 8.79 -1.26 4.61
C PHE A 73 9.40 -2.29 5.57
N THR A 74 9.26 -2.05 6.86
CA THR A 74 9.77 -2.93 7.92
C THR A 74 8.70 -3.92 8.42
N ARG A 75 8.43 -3.94 9.71
CA ARG A 75 7.47 -4.80 10.38
C ARG A 75 6.55 -3.97 11.29
N PRO A 76 5.34 -4.50 11.61
CA PRO A 76 4.37 -3.80 12.47
C PRO A 76 4.91 -3.37 13.85
N ASP A 77 5.81 -4.17 14.42
CA ASP A 77 6.42 -3.93 15.73
C ASP A 77 7.55 -2.88 15.71
N VAL A 78 7.99 -2.44 14.53
CA VAL A 78 9.14 -1.54 14.36
C VAL A 78 8.74 -0.19 13.76
N VAL A 79 7.80 -0.19 12.82
CA VAL A 79 7.45 0.97 11.99
C VAL A 79 7.05 2.21 12.79
N TYR A 80 6.32 2.04 13.90
CA TYR A 80 5.93 3.16 14.74
C TYR A 80 7.15 3.89 15.31
N GLY A 81 8.09 3.15 15.90
CA GLY A 81 9.32 3.72 16.45
C GLY A 81 10.17 4.45 15.42
N ASN A 82 10.28 3.89 14.20
CA ASN A 82 11.00 4.52 13.09
C ASN A 82 10.31 5.81 12.65
N ALA A 83 8.99 5.82 12.51
CA ALA A 83 8.23 7.01 12.12
C ALA A 83 8.37 8.14 13.15
N VAL A 84 8.30 7.81 14.45
CA VAL A 84 8.53 8.78 15.55
C VAL A 84 9.92 9.42 15.47
N LYS A 85 10.97 8.61 15.25
CA LYS A 85 12.34 9.10 15.08
C LYS A 85 12.47 10.03 13.89
N ALA A 86 11.92 9.64 12.74
CA ALA A 86 11.93 10.46 11.53
C ALA A 86 11.23 11.80 11.74
N LEU A 87 9.99 11.80 12.24
CA LEU A 87 9.20 13.01 12.48
C LEU A 87 9.89 13.98 13.43
N LYS A 88 10.43 13.50 14.55
CA LYS A 88 11.18 14.33 15.51
C LYS A 88 12.43 15.02 14.91
N LYS A 89 12.95 14.49 13.81
CA LYS A 89 14.10 15.05 13.08
C LYS A 89 13.65 15.84 11.82
N GLY A 90 12.35 16.09 11.65
CA GLY A 90 11.81 16.83 10.50
C GLY A 90 11.82 16.05 9.19
N VAL A 91 11.97 14.73 9.24
CA VAL A 91 11.93 13.84 8.08
C VAL A 91 10.52 13.32 7.88
N SER A 92 9.98 13.42 6.67
CA SER A 92 8.62 12.97 6.34
C SER A 92 8.56 11.46 6.08
N PRO A 93 7.88 10.64 6.90
CA PRO A 93 7.77 9.21 6.64
C PRO A 93 6.71 8.89 5.58
N VAL A 94 7.07 8.01 4.65
CA VAL A 94 6.18 7.32 3.70
C VAL A 94 6.13 5.85 4.12
N ILE A 95 5.01 5.43 4.67
CA ILE A 95 4.87 4.14 5.35
C ILE A 95 4.05 3.17 4.49
N GLY A 96 4.68 2.05 4.13
CA GLY A 96 4.05 0.90 3.48
C GLY A 96 3.86 -0.29 4.41
N THR A 97 4.44 -0.24 5.60
CA THR A 97 4.26 -1.25 6.64
C THR A 97 2.86 -1.15 7.22
N THR A 98 2.13 -2.25 7.25
CA THR A 98 0.77 -2.34 7.82
C THR A 98 0.81 -2.67 9.32
N GLY A 99 -0.34 -2.56 10.00
CA GLY A 99 -0.50 -2.98 11.40
C GLY A 99 -0.30 -1.87 12.44
N LEU A 100 -0.21 -0.61 12.04
CA LEU A 100 -0.29 0.53 12.98
C LEU A 100 -1.70 0.61 13.59
N SER A 101 -1.78 0.73 14.92
CA SER A 101 -3.04 0.94 15.63
C SER A 101 -3.60 2.35 15.40
N GLU A 102 -4.87 2.57 15.70
CA GLU A 102 -5.47 3.91 15.58
C GLU A 102 -4.83 4.90 16.57
N GLU A 103 -4.45 4.44 17.77
CA GLU A 103 -3.71 5.24 18.73
C GLU A 103 -2.35 5.68 18.15
N SER A 104 -1.59 4.74 17.60
CA SER A 104 -0.30 5.06 16.94
C SER A 104 -0.47 6.06 15.80
N LYS A 105 -1.52 5.92 14.99
CA LYS A 105 -1.82 6.88 13.91
C LYS A 105 -2.17 8.27 14.45
N ALA A 106 -2.94 8.34 15.55
CA ALA A 106 -3.27 9.61 16.19
C ALA A 106 -2.03 10.32 16.75
N GLU A 107 -1.11 9.57 17.38
CA GLU A 107 0.16 10.11 17.87
C GLU A 107 1.07 10.57 16.72
N LEU A 108 1.19 9.80 15.63
CA LEU A 108 1.94 10.21 14.44
C LEU A 108 1.34 11.45 13.79
N ALA A 109 0.02 11.59 13.77
CA ALA A 109 -0.66 12.79 13.27
C ALA A 109 -0.31 14.03 14.09
N GLN A 110 -0.23 13.90 15.41
CA GLN A 110 0.19 15.00 16.29
C GLN A 110 1.67 15.36 16.08
N LEU A 111 2.54 14.33 16.07
CA LEU A 111 3.98 14.54 15.85
C LEU A 111 4.28 15.17 14.48
N ALA A 112 3.53 14.78 13.44
CA ALA A 112 3.68 15.37 12.10
C ALA A 112 3.38 16.89 12.11
N LYS A 113 2.37 17.33 12.86
CA LYS A 113 2.02 18.74 13.03
C LYS A 113 3.09 19.48 13.85
N ASP A 114 3.47 18.92 15.00
CA ASP A 114 4.40 19.55 15.94
C ASP A 114 5.79 19.78 15.34
N ASN A 115 6.22 18.90 14.44
CA ASN A 115 7.53 18.96 13.79
C ASN A 115 7.49 19.53 12.35
N ASN A 116 6.33 19.95 11.86
CA ASN A 116 6.12 20.41 10.48
C ASN A 116 6.70 19.42 9.44
N ALA A 117 6.51 18.12 9.70
CA ALA A 117 6.97 17.01 8.88
C ALA A 117 5.76 16.11 8.53
N PRO A 118 5.14 16.27 7.36
CA PRO A 118 4.01 15.45 6.98
C PRO A 118 4.33 13.97 6.99
N CYS A 119 3.36 13.16 7.44
CA CYS A 119 3.43 11.69 7.45
C CYS A 119 2.44 11.12 6.45
N PHE A 120 2.85 10.14 5.67
CA PHE A 120 2.02 9.49 4.68
C PHE A 120 1.98 7.99 4.93
N ILE A 121 0.76 7.42 4.95
CA ILE A 121 0.54 5.97 5.09
C ILE A 121 -0.30 5.50 3.91
N ALA A 122 0.13 4.46 3.21
CA ALA A 122 -0.73 3.81 2.22
C ALA A 122 -0.80 2.30 2.47
N PRO A 123 -2.01 1.74 2.65
CA PRO A 123 -2.20 0.30 2.74
C PRO A 123 -1.91 -0.40 1.41
N ASN A 124 -1.95 0.34 0.31
CA ASN A 124 -1.65 -0.15 -1.03
C ASN A 124 -1.01 0.97 -1.87
N PHE A 125 0.14 0.70 -2.47
CA PHE A 125 0.87 1.60 -3.36
C PHE A 125 0.68 1.27 -4.85
N ALA A 126 -0.07 0.22 -5.21
CA ALA A 126 -0.36 -0.09 -6.61
C ALA A 126 -1.39 0.90 -7.16
N ILE A 127 -0.94 1.85 -7.99
CA ILE A 127 -1.80 2.90 -8.59
C ILE A 127 -3.01 2.27 -9.27
N GLY A 128 -2.82 1.20 -10.06
CA GLY A 128 -3.93 0.52 -10.74
C GLY A 128 -4.95 -0.09 -9.78
N ALA A 129 -4.51 -0.61 -8.62
CA ALA A 129 -5.44 -1.13 -7.60
C ALA A 129 -6.26 0.01 -6.97
N VAL A 130 -5.64 1.14 -6.71
CA VAL A 130 -6.33 2.32 -6.16
C VAL A 130 -7.34 2.87 -7.17
N LEU A 131 -6.94 2.99 -8.44
CA LEU A 131 -7.86 3.39 -9.52
C LEU A 131 -9.04 2.42 -9.67
N MET A 132 -8.78 1.11 -9.62
CA MET A 132 -9.85 0.10 -9.63
C MET A 132 -10.85 0.33 -8.50
N MET A 133 -10.39 0.56 -7.27
CA MET A 133 -11.25 0.83 -6.12
C MET A 133 -12.08 2.11 -6.30
N LEU A 134 -11.45 3.20 -6.76
CA LEU A 134 -12.14 4.48 -7.01
C LEU A 134 -13.18 4.36 -8.11
N MET A 135 -12.85 3.69 -9.22
CA MET A 135 -13.78 3.43 -10.33
C MET A 135 -14.92 2.51 -9.89
N ALA A 136 -14.65 1.48 -9.09
CA ALA A 136 -15.66 0.60 -8.52
C ALA A 136 -16.63 1.37 -7.61
N LYS A 137 -16.12 2.22 -6.73
CA LYS A 137 -16.96 3.13 -5.92
C LYS A 137 -17.85 4.02 -6.79
N GLN A 138 -17.32 4.56 -7.88
CA GLN A 138 -18.11 5.39 -8.79
C GLN A 138 -19.17 4.58 -9.55
N ALA A 139 -18.83 3.38 -10.02
CA ALA A 139 -19.76 2.49 -10.72
C ALA A 139 -20.93 2.04 -9.83
N ALA A 140 -20.66 1.76 -8.55
CA ALA A 140 -21.65 1.29 -7.58
C ALA A 140 -22.83 2.26 -7.34
N LYS A 141 -22.66 3.54 -7.66
CA LYS A 141 -23.76 4.54 -7.60
C LYS A 141 -24.87 4.27 -8.61
N TYR A 142 -24.55 3.57 -9.70
CA TYR A 142 -25.44 3.32 -10.83
C TYR A 142 -25.72 1.84 -11.06
N MET A 143 -24.83 0.97 -10.56
CA MET A 143 -24.91 -0.49 -10.71
C MET A 143 -24.76 -1.14 -9.34
N PRO A 144 -25.86 -1.35 -8.59
CA PRO A 144 -25.78 -1.83 -7.20
C PRO A 144 -25.50 -3.32 -7.06
N GLU A 145 -25.70 -4.14 -8.13
CA GLU A 145 -25.39 -5.56 -8.14
C GLU A 145 -23.90 -5.75 -8.40
N VAL A 146 -23.14 -6.27 -7.42
CA VAL A 146 -21.68 -6.35 -7.51
C VAL A 146 -21.13 -7.60 -6.82
N GLU A 147 -20.18 -8.25 -7.45
CA GLU A 147 -19.35 -9.30 -6.84
C GLU A 147 -17.87 -8.97 -7.02
N ILE A 148 -17.04 -9.42 -6.07
CA ILE A 148 -15.60 -9.21 -6.07
C ILE A 148 -14.91 -10.57 -6.12
N ILE A 149 -13.94 -10.73 -7.03
CA ILE A 149 -13.09 -11.91 -7.10
C ILE A 149 -11.65 -11.45 -6.86
N GLU A 150 -11.01 -11.93 -5.80
CA GLU A 150 -9.61 -11.66 -5.54
C GLU A 150 -8.77 -12.94 -5.67
N LEU A 151 -7.60 -12.82 -6.30
CA LEU A 151 -6.77 -13.97 -6.63
C LEU A 151 -5.34 -13.70 -6.16
N HIS A 152 -4.82 -14.59 -5.32
CA HIS A 152 -3.48 -14.48 -4.76
C HIS A 152 -2.75 -15.81 -4.80
N HIS A 153 -1.45 -15.74 -4.55
CA HIS A 153 -0.62 -16.93 -4.40
C HIS A 153 -1.12 -17.82 -3.24
N ASP A 154 -0.86 -19.10 -3.33
CA ASP A 154 -1.27 -20.16 -2.39
C ASP A 154 -0.76 -19.99 -0.95
N LYS A 155 0.28 -19.16 -0.75
CA LYS A 155 0.88 -18.88 0.58
C LYS A 155 0.29 -17.68 1.31
N LYS A 156 -0.76 -17.02 0.76
CA LYS A 156 -1.45 -15.93 1.44
C LYS A 156 -2.34 -16.49 2.55
N LEU A 157 -2.19 -15.97 3.77
CA LEU A 157 -2.83 -16.53 4.96
C LEU A 157 -4.26 -16.02 5.18
N ASP A 158 -4.50 -14.75 4.86
CA ASP A 158 -5.81 -14.10 5.04
C ASP A 158 -6.69 -14.27 3.79
N ALA A 159 -7.99 -14.38 4.01
CA ALA A 159 -9.03 -14.34 2.99
C ALA A 159 -10.33 -13.80 3.63
N PRO A 160 -11.03 -12.85 3.00
CA PRO A 160 -10.63 -12.10 1.80
C PRO A 160 -9.41 -11.20 2.04
N SER A 161 -8.77 -10.74 0.94
CA SER A 161 -7.64 -9.81 1.03
C SER A 161 -8.06 -8.44 1.59
N GLY A 162 -7.12 -7.72 2.23
CA GLY A 162 -7.38 -6.37 2.73
C GLY A 162 -7.86 -5.41 1.62
N THR A 163 -7.34 -5.53 0.39
CA THR A 163 -7.79 -4.74 -0.76
C THR A 163 -9.23 -5.05 -1.14
N ALA A 164 -9.65 -6.32 -1.11
CA ALA A 164 -11.03 -6.69 -1.41
C ALA A 164 -12.00 -6.17 -0.34
N LEU A 165 -11.65 -6.26 0.94
CA LEU A 165 -12.44 -5.69 2.03
C LEU A 165 -12.53 -4.16 1.94
N GLN A 166 -11.43 -3.48 1.60
CA GLN A 166 -11.43 -2.05 1.40
C GLN A 166 -12.29 -1.64 0.19
N THR A 167 -12.22 -2.41 -0.91
CA THR A 167 -13.08 -2.18 -2.08
C THR A 167 -14.55 -2.29 -1.71
N ALA A 168 -14.93 -3.34 -0.97
CA ALA A 168 -16.30 -3.52 -0.50
C ALA A 168 -16.75 -2.38 0.41
N ALA A 169 -15.92 -1.95 1.36
CA ALA A 169 -16.21 -0.82 2.23
C ALA A 169 -16.44 0.48 1.43
N MET A 170 -15.58 0.77 0.44
CA MET A 170 -15.74 1.96 -0.42
C MET A 170 -17.01 1.90 -1.28
N ILE A 171 -17.40 0.73 -1.75
CA ILE A 171 -18.65 0.52 -2.47
C ILE A 171 -19.84 0.73 -1.53
N SER A 172 -19.79 0.19 -0.31
CA SER A 172 -20.85 0.33 0.71
C SER A 172 -21.12 1.79 1.11
N GLU A 173 -20.12 2.68 1.04
CA GLU A 173 -20.31 4.11 1.31
C GLU A 173 -21.30 4.80 0.36
N VAL A 174 -21.48 4.28 -0.85
CA VAL A 174 -22.27 4.92 -1.92
C VAL A 174 -23.40 4.05 -2.48
N ARG A 175 -23.35 2.75 -2.21
CA ARG A 175 -24.38 1.78 -2.62
C ARG A 175 -25.51 1.81 -1.60
N ALA A 176 -26.76 1.91 -2.06
CA ALA A 176 -27.90 1.71 -1.17
C ALA A 176 -27.87 0.29 -0.58
N ALA A 177 -28.23 0.17 0.70
CA ALA A 177 -28.34 -1.13 1.36
C ALA A 177 -29.26 -2.04 0.53
N HIS A 178 -28.75 -3.17 0.07
CA HIS A 178 -29.38 -4.01 -0.92
C HIS A 178 -28.89 -5.45 -0.77
N GLN A 179 -29.83 -6.37 -0.77
CA GLN A 179 -29.53 -7.80 -0.85
C GLN A 179 -29.68 -8.22 -2.30
N GLN A 180 -28.60 -8.61 -2.94
CA GLN A 180 -28.57 -9.09 -4.31
C GLN A 180 -28.81 -10.60 -4.37
N GLY A 181 -29.17 -11.07 -5.56
CA GLY A 181 -29.41 -12.49 -5.83
C GLY A 181 -30.89 -12.89 -5.67
N ASN A 182 -31.14 -14.18 -5.83
CA ASN A 182 -32.49 -14.74 -5.67
C ASN A 182 -32.76 -15.00 -4.18
N PRO A 183 -33.87 -14.50 -3.59
CA PRO A 183 -34.23 -14.80 -2.20
C PRO A 183 -34.38 -16.29 -1.87
N GLU A 184 -34.65 -17.14 -2.88
CA GLU A 184 -34.77 -18.59 -2.75
C GLU A 184 -33.45 -19.33 -3.06
N GLU A 185 -32.32 -18.59 -3.19
CA GLU A 185 -31.03 -19.19 -3.48
C GLU A 185 -30.59 -20.15 -2.37
N SER A 186 -30.08 -21.31 -2.76
CA SER A 186 -29.57 -22.31 -1.83
C SER A 186 -28.17 -22.79 -2.24
N GLU A 187 -27.25 -22.84 -1.31
CA GLU A 187 -25.93 -23.41 -1.55
C GLU A 187 -25.98 -24.94 -1.45
N LYS A 188 -25.67 -25.65 -2.53
CA LYS A 188 -25.48 -27.10 -2.52
C LYS A 188 -24.24 -27.53 -1.76
N VAL A 189 -23.25 -26.66 -1.70
CA VAL A 189 -22.03 -26.81 -0.92
C VAL A 189 -21.82 -25.50 -0.17
N GLN A 190 -21.68 -25.56 1.15
CA GLN A 190 -21.49 -24.39 2.00
C GLN A 190 -20.30 -23.55 1.55
N GLY A 191 -20.48 -22.24 1.42
CA GLY A 191 -19.45 -21.29 1.00
C GLY A 191 -19.32 -21.15 -0.53
N ALA A 192 -20.20 -21.81 -1.32
CA ALA A 192 -20.16 -21.71 -2.78
C ALA A 192 -20.36 -20.26 -3.29
N ARG A 193 -21.08 -19.43 -2.53
CA ARG A 193 -21.30 -18.00 -2.83
C ARG A 193 -20.24 -17.07 -2.24
N GLY A 194 -19.15 -17.61 -1.66
CA GLY A 194 -18.08 -16.83 -1.06
C GLY A 194 -18.47 -16.15 0.26
N ALA A 195 -17.74 -15.12 0.64
CA ALA A 195 -18.01 -14.35 1.85
C ALA A 195 -19.01 -13.22 1.56
N ASN A 196 -20.04 -13.08 2.38
CA ASN A 196 -20.99 -11.96 2.27
C ASN A 196 -20.48 -10.78 3.13
N VAL A 197 -20.29 -9.63 2.48
CA VAL A 197 -19.90 -8.38 3.11
C VAL A 197 -20.87 -7.29 2.65
N ASP A 198 -21.69 -6.79 3.55
CA ASP A 198 -22.71 -5.76 3.27
C ASP A 198 -23.62 -6.11 2.07
N GLY A 199 -23.99 -7.39 1.92
CA GLY A 199 -24.81 -7.89 0.81
C GLY A 199 -24.07 -8.03 -0.52
N MET A 200 -22.75 -7.94 -0.52
CA MET A 200 -21.87 -8.23 -1.67
C MET A 200 -21.12 -9.54 -1.44
N HIS A 201 -20.92 -10.32 -2.49
CA HIS A 201 -20.14 -11.55 -2.39
C HIS A 201 -18.68 -11.31 -2.79
N ILE A 202 -17.74 -11.81 -1.95
CA ILE A 202 -16.32 -11.80 -2.21
C ILE A 202 -15.80 -13.21 -2.33
N HIS A 203 -15.18 -13.52 -3.46
CA HIS A 203 -14.60 -14.82 -3.77
C HIS A 203 -13.06 -14.74 -3.69
N SER A 204 -12.45 -15.67 -2.96
CA SER A 204 -11.01 -15.70 -2.76
C SER A 204 -10.37 -16.90 -3.45
N VAL A 205 -9.53 -16.67 -4.45
CA VAL A 205 -8.79 -17.71 -5.15
C VAL A 205 -7.35 -17.76 -4.62
N ARG A 206 -6.84 -18.95 -4.35
CA ARG A 206 -5.47 -19.22 -3.89
C ARG A 206 -4.82 -20.28 -4.76
N LEU A 207 -3.91 -19.85 -5.66
CA LEU A 207 -3.22 -20.74 -6.59
C LEU A 207 -1.76 -20.33 -6.79
N PRO A 208 -0.81 -21.30 -6.97
CA PRO A 208 0.53 -20.99 -7.45
C PRO A 208 0.47 -20.23 -8.78
N GLY A 209 1.39 -19.27 -8.95
CA GLY A 209 1.48 -18.44 -10.17
C GLY A 209 0.79 -17.09 -10.07
N TYR A 210 -0.21 -16.93 -9.21
CA TYR A 210 -0.77 -15.60 -8.93
C TYR A 210 0.13 -14.78 -8.01
N VAL A 211 0.04 -13.46 -8.13
CA VAL A 211 0.68 -12.49 -7.21
C VAL A 211 -0.39 -11.78 -6.40
N ALA A 212 -1.08 -10.80 -7.00
CA ALA A 212 -2.20 -10.09 -6.38
C ALA A 212 -3.10 -9.53 -7.49
N HIS A 213 -4.30 -10.01 -7.58
CA HIS A 213 -5.25 -9.67 -8.63
C HIS A 213 -6.61 -9.44 -8.02
N GLN A 214 -7.42 -8.57 -8.63
CA GLN A 214 -8.80 -8.37 -8.23
C GLN A 214 -9.66 -7.97 -9.41
N GLU A 215 -10.85 -8.57 -9.49
CA GLU A 215 -11.93 -8.17 -10.37
C GLU A 215 -13.11 -7.66 -9.54
N VAL A 216 -13.71 -6.56 -9.96
CA VAL A 216 -14.99 -6.06 -9.45
C VAL A 216 -15.98 -6.12 -10.62
N ILE A 217 -16.99 -6.97 -10.48
CA ILE A 217 -17.96 -7.27 -11.54
C ILE A 217 -19.30 -6.68 -11.14
N PHE A 218 -19.83 -5.78 -11.95
CA PHE A 218 -21.13 -5.17 -11.78
C PHE A 218 -22.13 -5.75 -12.78
N GLY A 219 -23.34 -6.07 -12.30
CA GLY A 219 -24.45 -6.54 -13.11
C GLY A 219 -25.50 -5.45 -13.32
N GLY A 220 -26.16 -5.48 -14.46
CA GLY A 220 -27.29 -4.60 -14.79
C GLY A 220 -28.14 -5.19 -15.91
N LEU A 221 -29.33 -4.61 -16.17
CA LEU A 221 -30.23 -5.11 -17.21
C LEU A 221 -29.53 -5.13 -18.58
N GLY A 222 -29.28 -6.34 -19.10
CA GLY A 222 -28.66 -6.55 -20.39
C GLY A 222 -27.16 -6.18 -20.48
N GLN A 223 -26.46 -5.97 -19.36
CA GLN A 223 -25.06 -5.56 -19.35
C GLN A 223 -24.31 -6.02 -18.11
N THR A 224 -23.00 -6.11 -18.24
CA THR A 224 -22.07 -6.24 -17.15
C THR A 224 -20.93 -5.23 -17.31
N LEU A 225 -20.34 -4.75 -16.21
CA LEU A 225 -19.12 -3.98 -16.20
C LEU A 225 -18.10 -4.70 -15.31
N THR A 226 -16.92 -4.97 -15.84
CA THR A 226 -15.80 -5.56 -15.07
C THR A 226 -14.65 -4.57 -15.00
N ILE A 227 -14.18 -4.29 -13.79
CA ILE A 227 -12.98 -3.51 -13.54
C ILE A 227 -11.95 -4.45 -12.92
N ARG A 228 -10.80 -4.62 -13.58
CA ARG A 228 -9.77 -5.55 -13.15
C ARG A 228 -8.41 -4.88 -12.98
N HIS A 229 -7.69 -5.28 -11.95
CA HIS A 229 -6.29 -4.95 -11.74
C HIS A 229 -5.47 -6.20 -11.47
N ASP A 230 -4.31 -6.29 -12.11
CA ASP A 230 -3.34 -7.38 -11.98
C ASP A 230 -1.97 -6.83 -11.58
N SER A 231 -1.50 -7.16 -10.38
CA SER A 231 -0.09 -7.00 -10.00
C SER A 231 0.68 -8.24 -10.42
N LEU A 232 1.57 -8.10 -11.38
CA LEU A 232 2.37 -9.22 -11.91
C LEU A 232 3.63 -9.47 -11.10
N ASN A 233 4.18 -8.43 -10.47
CA ASN A 233 5.32 -8.49 -9.57
C ASN A 233 5.29 -7.31 -8.58
N ARG A 234 6.31 -7.21 -7.69
CA ARG A 234 6.38 -6.13 -6.67
C ARG A 234 6.72 -4.75 -7.24
N GLU A 235 7.22 -4.68 -8.45
CA GLU A 235 7.50 -3.40 -9.12
C GLU A 235 6.21 -2.60 -9.36
N SER A 236 5.05 -3.25 -9.40
CA SER A 236 3.74 -2.61 -9.52
C SER A 236 3.43 -1.59 -8.42
N PHE A 237 4.07 -1.69 -7.26
CA PHE A 237 3.91 -0.74 -6.15
C PHE A 237 4.84 0.47 -6.26
N MET A 238 5.94 0.36 -7.01
CA MET A 238 7.02 1.35 -7.01
C MET A 238 6.62 2.71 -7.58
N PRO A 239 5.83 2.80 -8.65
CA PRO A 239 5.33 4.09 -9.14
C PRO A 239 4.56 4.87 -8.07
N GLY A 240 3.74 4.20 -7.25
CA GLY A 240 3.01 4.83 -6.15
C GLY A 240 3.92 5.23 -4.99
N VAL A 241 4.95 4.44 -4.67
CA VAL A 241 5.95 4.80 -3.65
C VAL A 241 6.70 6.05 -4.09
N CYS A 242 7.21 6.10 -5.33
CA CYS A 242 7.91 7.27 -5.86
C CYS A 242 7.00 8.50 -5.89
N LEU A 243 5.73 8.34 -6.31
CA LEU A 243 4.74 9.42 -6.27
C LEU A 243 4.54 9.96 -4.86
N ALA A 244 4.36 9.08 -3.87
CA ALA A 244 4.21 9.49 -2.48
C ALA A 244 5.46 10.21 -1.95
N CYS A 245 6.67 9.75 -2.28
CA CYS A 245 7.92 10.42 -1.92
C CYS A 245 8.00 11.84 -2.49
N LYS A 246 7.55 12.04 -3.74
CA LYS A 246 7.56 13.36 -4.39
C LYS A 246 6.53 14.32 -3.81
N LYS A 247 5.38 13.79 -3.35
CA LYS A 247 4.24 14.59 -2.89
C LYS A 247 4.17 14.78 -1.37
N VAL A 248 4.74 13.88 -0.56
CA VAL A 248 4.53 13.89 0.90
C VAL A 248 4.85 15.24 1.54
N ARG A 249 5.89 15.92 1.12
CA ARG A 249 6.31 17.21 1.70
C ARG A 249 5.38 18.39 1.39
N SER A 250 4.51 18.25 0.41
CA SER A 250 3.47 19.24 0.10
C SER A 250 2.17 19.01 0.87
N LEU A 251 2.09 17.93 1.64
CA LEU A 251 0.92 17.59 2.46
C LEU A 251 0.96 18.32 3.82
N SER A 252 -0.02 18.08 4.66
CA SER A 252 -0.09 18.59 6.02
C SER A 252 -0.54 17.49 6.98
N GLY A 253 0.19 17.33 8.10
CA GLY A 253 -0.13 16.36 9.13
C GLY A 253 0.00 14.91 8.64
N LEU A 254 -0.91 14.05 9.09
CA LEU A 254 -1.00 12.66 8.63
C LEU A 254 -2.01 12.52 7.49
N VAL A 255 -1.59 11.92 6.39
CA VAL A 255 -2.43 11.59 5.25
C VAL A 255 -2.43 10.09 5.02
N ILE A 256 -3.60 9.48 4.85
CA ILE A 256 -3.77 8.04 4.64
C ILE A 256 -4.47 7.79 3.30
N GLY A 257 -3.85 6.94 2.48
CA GLY A 257 -4.37 6.53 1.18
C GLY A 257 -3.64 7.16 0.00
N LEU A 258 -3.27 6.32 -0.98
CA LEU A 258 -2.54 6.78 -2.17
C LEU A 258 -3.40 7.71 -3.04
N ASP A 259 -4.73 7.54 -3.01
CA ASP A 259 -5.71 8.39 -3.70
C ASP A 259 -5.56 9.88 -3.37
N LYS A 260 -5.04 10.22 -2.20
CA LYS A 260 -4.84 11.62 -1.75
C LYS A 260 -3.68 12.33 -2.43
N VAL A 261 -2.86 11.62 -3.18
CA VAL A 261 -1.67 12.17 -3.88
C VAL A 261 -1.67 11.85 -5.37
N MET A 262 -2.78 11.30 -5.91
CA MET A 262 -2.92 10.90 -7.31
C MET A 262 -3.55 11.97 -8.22
N ASP A 263 -3.72 13.19 -7.75
CA ASP A 263 -4.27 14.33 -8.53
C ASP A 263 -3.30 14.85 -9.60
#